data_5a06a7067f8bf8c30878003dde7de544
#
_entry.id   5a06a7067f8bf8c30878003dde7de544
#
_cell.length_a   1.000
_cell.length_b   1.000
_cell.length_c   1.000
_cell.angle_alpha   90.00
_cell.angle_beta   90.00
_cell.angle_gamma   90.00
#
_symmetry.space_group_name_H-M   'P 1'
#
loop_
_entity.id
_entity.type
_entity.pdbx_description
1 polymer ?
#
loop_
_entity_poly.entity_id
_entity_poly.type
_entity_poly.pdbx_seq_one_letter_code
_entity_poly.pdbx_strand_id
1 'polypeptide(L)'
;MGQIDFSTITTAFTDPAAWLVAPIVLVVLFVVLLRPRRPGARGEAAVARRLRRYCAAVANDVILRDGRGGLTQIDHLALTSEGLLVVETKDFGGLIFGKTHDRTWTQCIGRHKRRFENPLRQNYGHVKAVQAVVPEVQVTGLVVFMDRARFPRGLPEGVTTLSLLQQALPLTNAKSIHAAHREAWDTVISHVLTDRLSRDAHLVIARRRKRGS
;
A
#
# COMPACT_ATOMS: atom_id res chain seq x y z
N MET A 1 -15.05 -16.95 -47.97
CA MET A 1 -14.17 -15.76 -48.11
C MET A 1 -15.02 -14.53 -47.81
N GLY A 2 -15.08 -14.10 -46.53
CA GLY A 2 -15.89 -12.95 -46.13
C GLY A 2 -15.12 -11.67 -46.46
N GLN A 3 -15.71 -10.83 -47.31
CA GLN A 3 -15.21 -9.48 -47.55
C GLN A 3 -15.37 -8.65 -46.28
N ILE A 4 -14.27 -8.09 -45.78
CA ILE A 4 -14.30 -7.10 -44.72
C ILE A 4 -14.78 -5.79 -45.34
N ASP A 5 -15.95 -5.33 -44.93
CA ASP A 5 -16.55 -4.08 -45.38
C ASP A 5 -15.81 -2.88 -44.74
N PHE A 6 -14.94 -2.23 -45.47
CA PHE A 6 -14.19 -1.06 -45.07
C PHE A 6 -15.00 0.24 -45.00
N SER A 7 -16.28 0.22 -45.39
CA SER A 7 -17.15 1.41 -45.40
C SER A 7 -17.47 1.89 -43.99
N THR A 8 -17.49 0.99 -42.99
CA THR A 8 -17.78 1.31 -41.61
C THR A 8 -16.63 2.07 -40.90
N ILE A 9 -15.40 1.93 -41.41
CA ILE A 9 -14.22 2.61 -40.83
C ILE A 9 -14.15 4.07 -41.31
N THR A 10 -14.59 4.36 -42.52
CA THR A 10 -14.51 5.71 -43.10
C THR A 10 -15.56 6.68 -42.53
N THR A 11 -16.73 6.19 -42.06
CA THR A 11 -17.77 7.04 -41.47
C THR A 11 -17.41 7.58 -40.07
N ALA A 12 -16.51 6.88 -39.33
CA ALA A 12 -16.07 7.35 -38.02
C ALA A 12 -15.18 8.61 -38.10
N PHE A 13 -14.56 8.91 -39.25
CA PHE A 13 -13.69 10.07 -39.45
C PHE A 13 -14.44 11.31 -39.98
N THR A 14 -15.70 11.19 -40.37
CA THR A 14 -16.49 12.28 -40.91
C THR A 14 -17.47 12.89 -39.92
N ASP A 15 -17.59 12.31 -38.72
CA ASP A 15 -18.45 12.86 -37.68
C ASP A 15 -17.75 14.04 -36.98
N PRO A 16 -18.28 15.30 -37.10
CA PRO A 16 -17.68 16.45 -36.43
C PRO A 16 -17.62 16.31 -34.92
N ALA A 17 -18.48 15.48 -34.31
CA ALA A 17 -18.42 15.17 -32.89
C ALA A 17 -17.16 14.35 -32.50
N ALA A 18 -16.64 13.51 -33.40
CA ALA A 18 -15.42 12.74 -33.16
C ALA A 18 -14.20 13.64 -33.01
N TRP A 19 -14.14 14.75 -33.73
CA TRP A 19 -13.05 15.74 -33.65
C TRP A 19 -13.05 16.52 -32.34
N LEU A 20 -14.21 16.65 -31.68
CA LEU A 20 -14.32 17.26 -30.35
C LEU A 20 -14.02 16.27 -29.23
N VAL A 21 -14.38 15.00 -29.38
CA VAL A 21 -14.18 13.95 -28.37
C VAL A 21 -12.74 13.43 -28.35
N ALA A 22 -12.12 13.26 -29.53
CA ALA A 22 -10.75 12.73 -29.64
C ALA A 22 -9.70 13.52 -28.83
N PRO A 23 -9.64 14.86 -28.87
CA PRO A 23 -8.69 15.61 -28.03
C PRO A 23 -9.00 15.51 -26.54
N ILE A 24 -10.27 15.41 -26.16
CA ILE A 24 -10.66 15.20 -24.75
C ILE A 24 -10.20 13.84 -24.27
N VAL A 25 -10.41 12.79 -25.05
CA VAL A 25 -9.92 11.43 -24.74
C VAL A 25 -8.39 11.40 -24.66
N LEU A 26 -7.69 12.07 -25.61
CA LEU A 26 -6.25 12.18 -25.60
C LEU A 26 -5.74 12.94 -24.36
N VAL A 27 -6.37 14.04 -23.99
CA VAL A 27 -6.02 14.81 -22.78
C VAL A 27 -6.29 13.98 -21.52
N VAL A 28 -7.42 13.30 -21.45
CA VAL A 28 -7.73 12.41 -20.31
C VAL A 28 -6.71 11.26 -20.23
N LEU A 29 -6.40 10.62 -21.36
CA LEU A 29 -5.38 9.57 -21.42
C LEU A 29 -4.01 10.12 -21.05
N PHE A 30 -3.62 11.28 -21.55
CA PHE A 30 -2.38 11.98 -21.22
C PHE A 30 -2.31 12.32 -19.73
N VAL A 31 -3.38 12.88 -19.15
CA VAL A 31 -3.47 13.19 -17.71
C VAL A 31 -3.40 11.90 -16.86
N VAL A 32 -4.05 10.83 -17.31
CA VAL A 32 -4.01 9.53 -16.62
C VAL A 32 -2.63 8.89 -16.71
N LEU A 33 -1.98 8.96 -17.86
CA LEU A 33 -0.63 8.41 -18.10
C LEU A 33 0.47 9.25 -17.42
N LEU A 34 0.29 10.58 -17.36
CA LEU A 34 1.23 11.51 -16.73
C LEU A 34 0.91 11.78 -15.25
N ARG A 35 -0.13 11.18 -14.67
CA ARG A 35 -0.33 11.29 -13.23
C ARG A 35 0.98 10.91 -12.55
N PRO A 36 1.62 11.84 -11.80
CA PRO A 36 2.83 11.51 -11.07
C PRO A 36 2.50 10.32 -10.17
N ARG A 37 3.09 9.16 -10.48
CA ARG A 37 2.97 7.99 -9.62
C ARG A 37 3.45 8.42 -8.26
N ARG A 38 2.61 8.23 -7.23
CA ARG A 38 2.99 8.53 -5.85
C ARG A 38 4.37 7.92 -5.61
N PRO A 39 5.33 8.68 -5.03
CA PRO A 39 6.60 8.10 -4.63
C PRO A 39 6.30 6.86 -3.75
N GLY A 40 6.85 5.69 -4.11
CA GLY A 40 6.56 4.43 -3.40
C GLY A 40 5.56 3.50 -4.11
N ALA A 41 4.67 3.99 -4.99
CA ALA A 41 3.62 3.17 -5.62
C ALA A 41 4.14 1.92 -6.35
N ARG A 42 5.36 1.95 -6.89
CA ARG A 42 5.99 0.77 -7.51
C ARG A 42 6.36 -0.28 -6.47
N GLY A 43 6.88 0.16 -5.32
CA GLY A 43 7.21 -0.69 -4.19
C GLY A 43 5.95 -1.34 -3.62
N GLU A 44 4.92 -0.54 -3.34
CA GLU A 44 3.62 -1.03 -2.86
C GLU A 44 3.01 -2.06 -3.82
N ALA A 45 3.01 -1.80 -5.13
CA ALA A 45 2.50 -2.76 -6.12
C ALA A 45 3.30 -4.08 -6.15
N ALA A 46 4.61 -4.03 -5.91
CA ALA A 46 5.45 -5.22 -5.84
C ALA A 46 5.16 -6.04 -4.57
N VAL A 47 5.02 -5.38 -3.42
CA VAL A 47 4.63 -6.00 -2.14
C VAL A 47 3.23 -6.60 -2.25
N ALA A 48 2.23 -5.85 -2.74
CA ALA A 48 0.88 -6.34 -2.94
C ALA A 48 0.82 -7.61 -3.78
N ARG A 49 1.58 -7.67 -4.88
CA ARG A 49 1.68 -8.84 -5.76
C ARG A 49 2.27 -10.05 -5.04
N ARG A 50 3.27 -9.81 -4.19
CA ARG A 50 3.90 -10.88 -3.41
C ARG A 50 2.94 -11.38 -2.31
N LEU A 51 2.28 -10.49 -1.58
CA LEU A 51 1.29 -10.86 -0.56
C LEU A 51 0.14 -11.68 -1.13
N ARG A 52 -0.41 -11.31 -2.30
CA ARG A 52 -1.49 -12.07 -2.96
C ARG A 52 -1.13 -13.51 -3.31
N ARG A 53 0.15 -13.86 -3.37
CA ARG A 53 0.61 -15.24 -3.59
C ARG A 53 0.54 -16.10 -2.35
N TYR A 54 0.69 -15.48 -1.17
CA TYR A 54 0.93 -16.20 0.07
C TYR A 54 -0.12 -15.97 1.14
N CYS A 55 -1.00 -14.97 0.97
CA CYS A 55 -2.07 -14.65 1.91
C CYS A 55 -3.43 -14.98 1.31
N ALA A 56 -4.41 -15.30 2.14
CA ALA A 56 -5.75 -15.68 1.71
C ALA A 56 -6.53 -14.52 1.09
N ALA A 57 -6.34 -13.31 1.60
CA ALA A 57 -6.87 -12.07 1.06
C ALA A 57 -5.90 -10.91 1.29
N VAL A 58 -5.95 -9.89 0.44
CA VAL A 58 -5.12 -8.68 0.55
C VAL A 58 -5.93 -7.47 0.12
N ALA A 59 -6.04 -6.49 1.01
CA ALA A 59 -6.55 -5.16 0.71
C ALA A 59 -5.39 -4.16 0.71
N ASN A 60 -5.44 -3.18 -0.18
CA ASN A 60 -4.41 -2.16 -0.29
C ASN A 60 -5.02 -0.79 -0.10
N ASP A 61 -4.20 0.18 0.36
CA ASP A 61 -4.61 1.57 0.51
C ASP A 61 -5.83 1.70 1.46
N VAL A 62 -5.78 0.95 2.57
CA VAL A 62 -6.86 0.85 3.56
C VAL A 62 -6.86 2.07 4.48
N ILE A 63 -7.97 2.82 4.52
CA ILE A 63 -8.11 3.98 5.40
C ILE A 63 -9.08 3.62 6.54
N LEU A 64 -8.60 3.76 7.77
CA LEU A 64 -9.36 3.54 8.99
C LEU A 64 -9.29 4.76 9.91
N ARG A 65 -10.21 4.84 10.88
CA ARG A 65 -10.10 5.76 12.01
C ARG A 65 -8.96 5.30 12.92
N ASP A 66 -8.12 6.25 13.38
CA ASP A 66 -6.96 5.93 14.24
C ASP A 66 -7.30 5.83 15.74
N GLY A 67 -8.58 5.91 16.08
CA GLY A 67 -9.07 5.88 17.47
C GLY A 67 -8.75 7.15 18.28
N ARG A 68 -8.09 8.15 17.68
CA ARG A 68 -7.70 9.43 18.30
C ARG A 68 -8.33 10.64 17.60
N GLY A 69 -9.43 10.42 16.88
CA GLY A 69 -10.12 11.44 16.10
C GLY A 69 -9.48 11.74 14.74
N GLY A 70 -8.45 10.97 14.33
CA GLY A 70 -7.80 11.08 13.03
C GLY A 70 -8.05 9.86 12.13
N LEU A 71 -7.36 9.89 10.98
CA LEU A 71 -7.36 8.80 10.02
C LEU A 71 -5.94 8.25 9.86
N THR A 72 -5.85 6.96 9.62
CA THR A 72 -4.62 6.27 9.27
C THR A 72 -4.77 5.55 7.93
N GLN A 73 -3.75 5.59 7.10
CA GLN A 73 -3.70 4.88 5.83
C GLN A 73 -2.68 3.75 5.96
N ILE A 74 -3.14 2.54 5.70
CA ILE A 74 -2.40 1.29 5.77
C ILE A 74 -2.08 0.88 4.33
N ASP A 75 -0.81 0.67 4.00
CA ASP A 75 -0.41 0.29 2.65
C ASP A 75 -1.04 -1.05 2.24
N HIS A 76 -0.92 -2.06 3.12
CA HIS A 76 -1.55 -3.37 2.88
C HIS A 76 -2.06 -3.97 4.19
N LEU A 77 -3.26 -4.55 4.12
CA LEU A 77 -3.82 -5.45 5.10
C LEU A 77 -3.96 -6.83 4.46
N ALA A 78 -3.52 -7.87 5.14
CA ALA A 78 -3.56 -9.24 4.65
C ALA A 78 -4.21 -10.19 5.65
N LEU A 79 -4.98 -11.16 5.14
CA LEU A 79 -5.55 -12.26 5.91
C LEU A 79 -4.61 -13.46 5.83
N THR A 80 -4.14 -13.93 6.98
CA THR A 80 -3.23 -15.07 7.13
C THR A 80 -3.84 -16.17 7.98
N SER A 81 -3.17 -17.31 8.09
CA SER A 81 -3.56 -18.40 9.00
C SER A 81 -3.47 -18.01 10.48
N GLU A 82 -2.65 -17.02 10.81
CA GLU A 82 -2.39 -16.58 12.20
C GLU A 82 -3.20 -15.34 12.59
N GLY A 83 -4.05 -14.82 11.70
CA GLY A 83 -4.86 -13.60 11.92
C GLY A 83 -4.65 -12.55 10.85
N LEU A 84 -4.71 -11.28 11.23
CA LEU A 84 -4.53 -10.16 10.31
C LEU A 84 -3.10 -9.63 10.36
N LEU A 85 -2.52 -9.37 9.19
CA LEU A 85 -1.18 -8.80 9.03
C LEU A 85 -1.26 -7.41 8.39
N VAL A 86 -0.75 -6.43 9.11
CA VAL A 86 -0.60 -5.05 8.63
C VAL A 86 0.80 -4.87 8.08
N VAL A 87 0.91 -4.46 6.82
CA VAL A 87 2.19 -4.32 6.13
C VAL A 87 2.40 -2.87 5.70
N GLU A 88 3.52 -2.30 6.12
CA GLU A 88 4.03 -1.00 5.71
C GLU A 88 5.15 -1.19 4.68
N THR A 89 5.09 -0.49 3.57
CA THR A 89 6.08 -0.56 2.49
C THR A 89 7.02 0.63 2.50
N LYS A 90 8.33 0.38 2.44
CA LYS A 90 9.36 1.42 2.31
C LYS A 90 10.16 1.25 1.02
N ASP A 91 9.84 2.08 0.03
CA ASP A 91 10.52 2.11 -1.26
C ASP A 91 11.82 2.92 -1.20
N PHE A 92 12.68 2.59 -0.21
CA PHE A 92 13.97 3.22 0.00
C PHE A 92 15.11 2.39 -0.60
N GLY A 93 16.18 3.05 -0.98
CA GLY A 93 17.45 2.44 -1.38
C GLY A 93 18.60 2.95 -0.53
N GLY A 94 19.80 2.37 -0.74
CA GLY A 94 21.00 2.71 -0.01
C GLY A 94 21.08 2.06 1.38
N LEU A 95 21.94 2.59 2.24
CA LEU A 95 22.16 2.04 3.58
C LEU A 95 21.12 2.57 4.55
N ILE A 96 20.48 1.66 5.29
CA ILE A 96 19.49 2.00 6.31
C ILE A 96 20.07 1.68 7.69
N PHE A 97 19.99 2.66 8.58
CA PHE A 97 20.43 2.55 9.97
C PHE A 97 19.29 2.93 10.91
N GLY A 98 19.01 2.10 11.88
CA GLY A 98 18.01 2.30 12.91
C GLY A 98 17.81 1.05 13.75
N LYS A 99 17.38 1.22 14.99
CA LYS A 99 17.00 0.15 15.92
C LYS A 99 15.49 0.17 16.14
N THR A 100 14.93 -0.92 16.64
CA THR A 100 13.49 -1.05 16.91
C THR A 100 12.93 0.09 17.75
N HIS A 101 13.67 0.54 18.77
CA HIS A 101 13.22 1.56 19.71
C HIS A 101 13.58 3.01 19.33
N ASP A 102 14.36 3.21 18.26
CA ASP A 102 14.73 4.56 17.82
C ASP A 102 13.48 5.32 17.36
N ARG A 103 13.42 6.61 17.63
CA ARG A 103 12.33 7.46 17.13
C ARG A 103 12.45 7.69 15.62
N THR A 104 13.67 7.83 15.14
CA THR A 104 13.97 8.10 13.73
C THR A 104 15.08 7.18 13.24
N TRP A 105 14.99 6.80 11.97
CA TRP A 105 16.02 6.05 11.26
C TRP A 105 16.76 6.95 10.28
N THR A 106 17.89 6.47 9.76
CA THR A 106 18.71 7.22 8.80
C THR A 106 18.89 6.41 7.52
N GLN A 107 18.61 7.03 6.39
CA GLN A 107 18.97 6.55 5.06
C GLN A 107 20.24 7.24 4.60
N CYS A 108 21.20 6.48 4.06
CA CYS A 108 22.43 7.00 3.45
C CYS A 108 22.51 6.56 1.98
N ILE A 109 22.66 7.52 1.08
CA ILE A 109 22.88 7.30 -0.35
C ILE A 109 24.14 8.10 -0.74
N GLY A 110 25.25 7.41 -0.96
CA GLY A 110 26.54 8.05 -1.13
C GLY A 110 26.88 8.90 0.10
N ARG A 111 27.12 10.22 -0.11
CA ARG A 111 27.41 11.17 0.98
C ARG A 111 26.16 11.80 1.61
N HIS A 112 24.97 11.58 1.02
CA HIS A 112 23.72 12.17 1.49
C HIS A 112 23.12 11.32 2.61
N LYS A 113 22.76 11.99 3.72
CA LYS A 113 22.07 11.38 4.86
C LYS A 113 20.71 12.04 5.03
N ARG A 114 19.66 11.22 5.15
CA ARG A 114 18.29 11.65 5.39
C ARG A 114 17.72 10.92 6.59
N ARG A 115 17.21 11.67 7.58
CA ARG A 115 16.44 11.09 8.69
C ARG A 115 14.98 10.91 8.29
N PHE A 116 14.34 9.85 8.78
CA PHE A 116 12.93 9.58 8.60
C PHE A 116 12.35 8.90 9.84
N GLU A 117 11.05 8.97 9.99
CA GLU A 117 10.35 8.32 11.10
C GLU A 117 10.60 6.82 11.09
N ASN A 118 10.77 6.22 12.29
CA ASN A 118 10.90 4.78 12.42
C ASN A 118 9.63 4.07 11.87
N PRO A 119 9.76 3.26 10.81
CA PRO A 119 8.61 2.65 10.17
C PRO A 119 7.91 1.60 11.04
N LEU A 120 8.62 1.00 12.01
CA LEU A 120 8.00 0.11 12.98
C LEU A 120 7.03 0.85 13.89
N ARG A 121 7.37 2.09 14.29
CA ARG A 121 6.48 2.93 15.10
C ARG A 121 5.26 3.39 14.29
N GLN A 122 5.47 3.73 13.03
CA GLN A 122 4.37 4.06 12.11
C GLN A 122 3.43 2.86 11.99
N ASN A 123 3.98 1.69 11.65
CA ASN A 123 3.19 0.46 11.47
C ASN A 123 2.50 0.01 12.76
N TYR A 124 3.12 0.20 13.93
CA TYR A 124 2.46 -0.04 15.21
C TYR A 124 1.17 0.77 15.38
N GLY A 125 1.16 2.03 14.95
CA GLY A 125 -0.07 2.85 14.93
C GLY A 125 -1.16 2.24 14.03
N HIS A 126 -0.78 1.71 12.87
CA HIS A 126 -1.69 1.04 11.94
C HIS A 126 -2.25 -0.27 12.56
N VAL A 127 -1.38 -1.09 13.17
CA VAL A 127 -1.78 -2.31 13.91
C VAL A 127 -2.80 -1.97 14.98
N LYS A 128 -2.56 -0.91 15.78
CA LYS A 128 -3.51 -0.48 16.82
C LYS A 128 -4.86 -0.04 16.27
N ALA A 129 -4.88 0.62 15.11
CA ALA A 129 -6.13 1.01 14.47
C ALA A 129 -6.94 -0.22 14.01
N VAL A 130 -6.29 -1.24 13.43
CA VAL A 130 -6.95 -2.50 13.07
C VAL A 130 -7.40 -3.27 14.32
N GLN A 131 -6.52 -3.39 15.33
CA GLN A 131 -6.81 -4.10 16.58
C GLN A 131 -7.99 -3.50 17.35
N ALA A 132 -8.23 -2.19 17.23
CA ALA A 132 -9.38 -1.52 17.85
C ALA A 132 -10.70 -1.92 17.18
N VAL A 133 -10.68 -2.34 15.92
CA VAL A 133 -11.88 -2.82 15.19
C VAL A 133 -12.16 -4.29 15.51
N VAL A 134 -11.11 -5.10 15.70
CA VAL A 134 -11.21 -6.56 15.92
C VAL A 134 -10.33 -6.98 17.11
N PRO A 135 -10.72 -6.64 18.35
CA PRO A 135 -9.90 -6.85 19.54
C PRO A 135 -9.61 -8.33 19.85
N GLU A 136 -10.48 -9.24 19.41
CA GLU A 136 -10.41 -10.69 19.70
C GLU A 136 -9.48 -11.48 18.77
N VAL A 137 -9.02 -10.87 17.67
CA VAL A 137 -8.16 -11.54 16.69
C VAL A 137 -6.75 -10.95 16.73
N GLN A 138 -5.76 -11.81 16.61
CA GLN A 138 -4.36 -11.37 16.56
C GLN A 138 -4.12 -10.48 15.33
N VAL A 139 -3.57 -9.29 15.55
CA VAL A 139 -3.11 -8.37 14.51
C VAL A 139 -1.62 -8.16 14.66
N THR A 140 -0.87 -8.53 13.64
CA THR A 140 0.60 -8.38 13.60
C THR A 140 1.01 -7.32 12.60
N GLY A 141 2.24 -6.82 12.72
CA GLY A 141 2.80 -5.80 11.84
C GLY A 141 4.11 -6.25 11.20
N LEU A 142 4.29 -5.92 9.93
CA LEU A 142 5.51 -6.17 9.18
C LEU A 142 5.89 -4.94 8.35
N VAL A 143 7.16 -4.55 8.38
CA VAL A 143 7.69 -3.51 7.50
C VAL A 143 8.51 -4.15 6.39
N VAL A 144 8.18 -3.83 5.13
CA VAL A 144 8.83 -4.38 3.95
C VAL A 144 9.62 -3.29 3.23
N PHE A 145 10.93 -3.45 3.17
CA PHE A 145 11.79 -2.61 2.34
C PHE A 145 12.00 -3.23 0.96
N MET A 146 12.20 -2.39 -0.06
CA MET A 146 12.65 -2.88 -1.36
C MET A 146 14.09 -3.39 -1.28
N ASP A 147 14.44 -4.37 -2.11
CA ASP A 147 15.75 -5.06 -2.09
C ASP A 147 16.95 -4.15 -2.35
N ARG A 148 16.72 -2.91 -2.81
CA ARG A 148 17.75 -1.88 -2.92
C ARG A 148 18.13 -1.22 -1.59
N ALA A 149 17.38 -1.48 -0.50
CA ALA A 149 17.77 -1.12 0.86
C ALA A 149 18.75 -2.14 1.42
N ARG A 150 19.80 -1.68 2.05
CA ARG A 150 20.83 -2.51 2.69
C ARG A 150 20.89 -2.18 4.18
N PHE A 151 20.91 -3.18 5.01
CA PHE A 151 20.97 -3.08 6.47
C PHE A 151 22.33 -3.56 6.98
N PRO A 152 23.35 -2.70 7.11
CA PRO A 152 24.70 -3.10 7.50
C PRO A 152 24.79 -3.70 8.92
N ARG A 153 23.78 -3.44 9.76
CA ARG A 153 23.68 -3.97 11.14
C ARG A 153 22.69 -5.12 11.30
N GLY A 154 22.27 -5.75 10.17
CA GLY A 154 21.20 -6.74 10.13
C GLY A 154 19.81 -6.10 10.09
N LEU A 155 18.81 -6.91 9.76
CA LEU A 155 17.41 -6.51 9.76
C LEU A 155 16.90 -6.48 11.21
N PRO A 156 16.28 -5.36 11.66
CA PRO A 156 15.58 -5.34 12.93
C PRO A 156 14.39 -6.31 12.93
N GLU A 157 13.99 -6.77 14.11
CA GLU A 157 12.76 -7.55 14.28
C GLU A 157 11.54 -6.77 13.70
N GLY A 158 10.63 -7.48 13.03
CA GLY A 158 9.47 -6.88 12.35
C GLY A 158 9.80 -6.18 11.02
N VAL A 159 11.04 -6.31 10.53
CA VAL A 159 11.48 -5.77 9.24
C VAL A 159 11.94 -6.89 8.32
N THR A 160 11.54 -6.79 7.05
CA THR A 160 12.02 -7.71 6.00
C THR A 160 12.29 -6.95 4.71
N THR A 161 12.82 -7.65 3.70
CA THR A 161 12.93 -7.14 2.33
C THR A 161 11.94 -7.86 1.41
N LEU A 162 11.70 -7.29 0.23
CA LEU A 162 10.78 -7.90 -0.73
C LEU A 162 11.21 -9.33 -1.11
N SER A 163 12.49 -9.60 -1.25
CA SER A 163 13.02 -10.94 -1.57
C SER A 163 12.80 -11.94 -0.43
N LEU A 164 12.88 -11.49 0.82
CA LEU A 164 12.72 -12.31 2.02
C LEU A 164 11.27 -12.35 2.54
N LEU A 165 10.33 -11.63 1.91
CA LEU A 165 8.96 -11.49 2.39
C LEU A 165 8.27 -12.85 2.56
N GLN A 166 8.50 -13.81 1.66
CA GLN A 166 7.89 -15.15 1.77
C GLN A 166 8.29 -15.87 3.07
N GLN A 167 9.55 -15.72 3.50
CA GLN A 167 10.06 -16.37 4.71
C GLN A 167 9.52 -15.71 5.99
N ALA A 168 9.13 -14.44 5.90
CA ALA A 168 8.55 -13.67 6.99
C ALA A 168 7.03 -13.84 7.11
N LEU A 169 6.39 -14.51 6.16
CA LEU A 169 4.94 -14.75 6.18
C LEU A 169 4.64 -16.13 6.75
N PRO A 170 3.56 -16.28 7.54
CA PRO A 170 3.07 -17.59 7.93
C PRO A 170 2.66 -18.38 6.68
N LEU A 171 2.94 -19.67 6.66
CA LEU A 171 2.52 -20.56 5.57
C LEU A 171 0.99 -20.60 5.53
N THR A 172 0.41 -19.85 4.61
CA THR A 172 -1.04 -19.70 4.52
C THR A 172 -1.58 -20.62 3.43
N ASN A 173 -2.35 -21.63 3.85
CA ASN A 173 -3.23 -22.35 2.95
C ASN A 173 -4.65 -21.76 3.11
N ALA A 174 -5.32 -21.44 2.01
CA ALA A 174 -6.68 -20.89 2.05
C ALA A 174 -7.67 -21.78 2.81
N LYS A 175 -7.41 -23.09 2.90
CA LYS A 175 -8.19 -24.06 3.68
C LYS A 175 -7.91 -24.00 5.19
N SER A 176 -6.81 -23.39 5.61
CA SER A 176 -6.39 -23.31 7.03
C SER A 176 -6.78 -21.99 7.72
N ILE A 177 -7.57 -21.14 7.06
CA ILE A 177 -8.04 -19.88 7.67
C ILE A 177 -9.17 -20.18 8.65
N HIS A 178 -8.93 -19.84 9.89
CA HIS A 178 -9.95 -19.96 10.95
C HIS A 178 -11.16 -19.06 10.67
N ALA A 179 -12.37 -19.53 11.02
CA ALA A 179 -13.60 -18.77 10.77
C ALA A 179 -13.56 -17.38 11.43
N ALA A 180 -13.08 -17.28 12.67
CA ALA A 180 -12.91 -16.00 13.36
C ALA A 180 -12.00 -15.02 12.63
N HIS A 181 -10.94 -15.48 11.94
CA HIS A 181 -10.06 -14.60 11.16
C HIS A 181 -10.74 -14.06 9.90
N ARG A 182 -11.65 -14.87 9.27
CA ARG A 182 -12.47 -14.41 8.14
C ARG A 182 -13.46 -13.34 8.58
N GLU A 183 -14.17 -13.60 9.67
CA GLU A 183 -15.13 -12.67 10.24
C GLU A 183 -14.46 -11.34 10.62
N ALA A 184 -13.28 -11.42 11.26
CA ALA A 184 -12.49 -10.24 11.58
C ALA A 184 -12.05 -9.48 10.32
N TRP A 185 -11.64 -10.19 9.26
CA TRP A 185 -11.33 -9.59 7.97
C TRP A 185 -12.53 -8.83 7.41
N ASP A 186 -13.70 -9.47 7.32
CA ASP A 186 -14.91 -8.86 6.77
C ASP A 186 -15.35 -7.66 7.61
N THR A 187 -15.21 -7.75 8.94
CA THR A 187 -15.46 -6.65 9.86
C THR A 187 -14.55 -5.46 9.57
N VAL A 188 -13.22 -5.67 9.46
CA VAL A 188 -12.30 -4.57 9.15
C VAL A 188 -12.61 -3.96 7.79
N ILE A 189 -12.85 -4.78 6.76
CA ILE A 189 -13.18 -4.29 5.41
C ILE A 189 -14.45 -3.44 5.40
N SER A 190 -15.45 -3.78 6.19
CA SER A 190 -16.68 -2.97 6.33
C SER A 190 -16.44 -1.59 6.97
N HIS A 191 -15.38 -1.44 7.76
CA HIS A 191 -14.98 -0.17 8.38
C HIS A 191 -14.03 0.67 7.51
N VAL A 192 -13.60 0.16 6.35
CA VAL A 192 -12.73 0.91 5.43
C VAL A 192 -13.47 2.09 4.84
N LEU A 193 -12.87 3.27 4.97
CA LEU A 193 -13.43 4.50 4.41
C LEU A 193 -13.10 4.56 2.91
N THR A 194 -14.10 4.33 2.06
CA THR A 194 -13.95 4.23 0.60
C THR A 194 -14.25 5.51 -0.15
N ASP A 195 -14.83 6.53 0.52
CA ASP A 195 -15.21 7.77 -0.11
C ASP A 195 -14.01 8.66 -0.47
N ARG A 196 -14.18 9.51 -1.50
CA ARG A 196 -13.16 10.47 -1.92
C ARG A 196 -12.84 11.49 -0.82
N LEU A 197 -13.84 11.91 -0.04
CA LEU A 197 -13.69 12.92 1.01
C LEU A 197 -12.77 12.43 2.14
N SER A 198 -12.86 11.16 2.53
CA SER A 198 -11.98 10.56 3.54
C SER A 198 -10.53 10.45 3.05
N ARG A 199 -10.32 10.15 1.76
CA ARG A 199 -8.97 10.16 1.15
C ARG A 199 -8.38 11.56 1.11
N ASP A 200 -9.16 12.55 0.74
CA ASP A 200 -8.73 13.94 0.67
C ASP A 200 -8.46 14.52 2.07
N ALA A 201 -9.30 14.20 3.06
CA ALA A 201 -9.10 14.56 4.45
C ALA A 201 -7.80 13.96 5.00
N HIS A 202 -7.51 12.69 4.72
CA HIS A 202 -6.25 12.05 5.11
C HIS A 202 -5.04 12.79 4.51
N LEU A 203 -5.08 13.14 3.23
CA LEU A 203 -4.00 13.88 2.56
C LEU A 203 -3.75 15.26 3.19
N VAL A 204 -4.80 15.97 3.60
CA VAL A 204 -4.71 17.27 4.28
C VAL A 204 -4.05 17.10 5.66
N ILE A 205 -4.48 16.10 6.44
CA ILE A 205 -3.94 15.82 7.78
C ILE A 205 -2.46 15.41 7.69
N ALA A 206 -2.11 14.54 6.75
CA ALA A 206 -0.73 14.10 6.54
C ALA A 206 0.21 15.26 6.13
N ARG A 207 -0.28 16.21 5.33
CA ARG A 207 0.47 17.44 4.94
C ARG A 207 0.69 18.37 6.14
N ARG A 208 -0.31 18.53 7.03
CA ARG A 208 -0.17 19.34 8.25
C ARG A 208 0.86 18.75 9.20
N ARG A 209 0.87 17.43 9.42
CA ARG A 209 1.86 16.74 10.26
C ARG A 209 3.31 16.92 9.75
N LYS A 210 3.51 16.94 8.41
CA LYS A 210 4.83 17.16 7.80
C LYS A 210 5.34 18.62 7.89
N ARG A 211 4.45 19.60 8.06
CA ARG A 211 4.83 21.01 8.17
C ARG A 211 5.08 21.45 9.63
N GLY A 212 4.66 20.66 10.61
CA GLY A 212 4.81 20.95 12.04
C GLY A 212 5.91 20.14 12.73
N SER A 213 6.71 19.37 11.97
CA SER A 213 7.93 18.70 12.42
C SER A 213 9.13 19.24 11.66
#